data_e03bf740c7d15a31dc6d2e13a48bb0f1
#
_entry.id   e03bf740c7d15a31dc6d2e13a48bb0f1
#
_cell.length_a   1.000
_cell.length_b   1.000
_cell.length_c   1.000
_cell.angle_alpha   90.00
_cell.angle_beta   90.00
_cell.angle_gamma   90.00
#
_symmetry.space_group_name_H-M   'P 1'
#
loop_
_entity.id
_entity.type
_entity.pdbx_description
1 polymer ?
#
loop_
_entity_poly.entity_id
_entity_poly.type
_entity_poly.pdbx_seq_one_letter_code
_entity_poly.pdbx_strand_id
1 'polypeptide(L)'
;MSEQRYGWVMVGLGALMTCVAVGAMFSLAVFLGPMTEDTGWSRAAISGAMTLNFLAMGIAGFGWGALSDRFGTRSVVLAGSVLLGLGLALASRATTQTEFLLTYGLIVGVAAGSFFAPMIASVMSWVESHRSLAVSLVSVGVGVAPLTLSPFAAWLVSWTDWRSAQLIIAILVWALLIPASFFVRQAPGGGADTGAPLPAGTHGSVGSALRSAPFIVLALTYFACCAAHSGPIFHTISYAVVCGVPLTAAVTVYSVEGLAGLGGRIALGLLADRYGVKLILIAGLVIQALAAGSFVFAARLGEFYAVAAVFGFAYGGVMPLYAVLAREYFAQHIMGTVLGAATMVASLGMALGPLAGGWIFDRFGQYTWLYIGSFALGLGAVAIALAFPPIARRPQLQPA
;
A
#
# COMPACT_ATOMS: atom_id res chain seq x y z
N MET A 1 -13.22 -27.15 -14.51
CA MET A 1 -12.96 -26.71 -13.12
C MET A 1 -14.29 -26.25 -12.55
N SER A 2 -14.65 -26.65 -11.33
CA SER A 2 -15.84 -26.12 -10.66
C SER A 2 -15.67 -24.60 -10.43
N GLU A 3 -16.76 -23.86 -10.45
CA GLU A 3 -16.78 -22.40 -10.27
C GLU A 3 -16.05 -21.97 -8.99
N GLN A 4 -16.25 -22.68 -7.89
CA GLN A 4 -15.54 -22.45 -6.63
C GLN A 4 -14.00 -22.58 -6.75
N ARG A 5 -13.49 -23.53 -7.54
CA ARG A 5 -12.05 -23.67 -7.76
C ARG A 5 -11.48 -22.49 -8.56
N TYR A 6 -12.28 -21.95 -9.47
CA TYR A 6 -11.82 -20.77 -10.23
C TYR A 6 -11.75 -19.50 -9.39
N GLY A 7 -12.61 -19.36 -8.39
CA GLY A 7 -12.52 -18.28 -7.40
C GLY A 7 -11.15 -18.21 -6.71
N TRP A 8 -10.58 -19.36 -6.35
CA TRP A 8 -9.23 -19.41 -5.75
C TRP A 8 -8.11 -19.12 -6.76
N VAL A 9 -8.31 -19.43 -8.05
CA VAL A 9 -7.41 -18.96 -9.12
C VAL A 9 -7.43 -17.45 -9.20
N MET A 10 -8.61 -16.82 -9.13
CA MET A 10 -8.74 -15.37 -9.10
C MET A 10 -8.04 -14.72 -7.89
N VAL A 11 -8.07 -15.37 -6.72
CA VAL A 11 -7.32 -14.94 -5.54
C VAL A 11 -5.81 -14.98 -5.80
N GLY A 12 -5.30 -16.07 -6.36
CA GLY A 12 -3.88 -16.21 -6.73
C GLY A 12 -3.44 -15.16 -7.76
N LEU A 13 -4.28 -14.92 -8.79
CA LEU A 13 -4.02 -13.88 -9.79
C LEU A 13 -4.00 -12.48 -9.16
N GLY A 14 -4.94 -12.19 -8.25
CA GLY A 14 -4.99 -10.91 -7.54
C GLY A 14 -3.74 -10.69 -6.68
N ALA A 15 -3.30 -11.71 -5.94
CA ALA A 15 -2.07 -11.66 -5.14
C ALA A 15 -0.84 -11.46 -6.01
N LEU A 16 -0.71 -12.20 -7.12
CA LEU A 16 0.40 -12.07 -8.08
C LEU A 16 0.44 -10.66 -8.70
N MET A 17 -0.70 -10.19 -9.22
CA MET A 17 -0.78 -8.89 -9.89
C MET A 17 -0.45 -7.75 -8.93
N THR A 18 -0.98 -7.80 -7.71
CA THR A 18 -0.70 -6.81 -6.68
C THR A 18 0.76 -6.86 -6.25
N CYS A 19 1.34 -8.05 -6.08
CA CYS A 19 2.75 -8.23 -5.73
C CYS A 19 3.67 -7.62 -6.79
N VAL A 20 3.46 -7.96 -8.05
CA VAL A 20 4.31 -7.47 -9.15
C VAL A 20 4.15 -5.96 -9.35
N ALA A 21 2.92 -5.43 -9.33
CA ALA A 21 2.67 -4.00 -9.51
C ALA A 21 3.28 -3.16 -8.38
N VAL A 22 3.02 -3.53 -7.13
CA VAL A 22 3.54 -2.82 -5.95
C VAL A 22 5.07 -2.99 -5.87
N GLY A 23 5.59 -4.19 -6.14
CA GLY A 23 7.02 -4.43 -6.12
C GLY A 23 7.77 -3.63 -7.20
N ALA A 24 7.24 -3.56 -8.42
CA ALA A 24 7.79 -2.72 -9.48
C ALA A 24 7.77 -1.23 -9.10
N MET A 25 6.69 -0.77 -8.46
CA MET A 25 6.60 0.59 -7.94
C MET A 25 7.62 0.87 -6.83
N PHE A 26 7.81 -0.04 -5.89
CA PHE A 26 8.77 0.14 -4.79
C PHE A 26 10.23 -0.14 -5.17
N SER A 27 10.52 -0.65 -6.39
CA SER A 27 11.90 -0.78 -6.88
C SER A 27 12.65 0.55 -6.93
N LEU A 28 11.94 1.69 -7.03
CA LEU A 28 12.54 3.03 -6.98
C LEU A 28 13.34 3.27 -5.70
N ALA A 29 12.93 2.71 -4.57
CA ALA A 29 13.67 2.83 -3.32
C ALA A 29 15.08 2.22 -3.40
N VAL A 30 15.24 1.16 -4.20
CA VAL A 30 16.52 0.51 -4.48
C VAL A 30 17.37 1.35 -5.44
N PHE A 31 16.73 1.99 -6.43
CA PHE A 31 17.41 2.78 -7.46
C PHE A 31 17.80 4.18 -7.00
N LEU A 32 17.29 4.67 -5.87
CA LEU A 32 17.46 6.05 -5.41
C LEU A 32 18.96 6.47 -5.33
N GLY A 33 19.82 5.66 -4.73
CA GLY A 33 21.25 5.90 -4.66
C GLY A 33 21.93 5.87 -6.02
N PRO A 34 21.86 4.74 -6.75
CA PRO A 34 22.42 4.59 -8.09
C PRO A 34 21.99 5.69 -9.07
N MET A 35 20.72 6.11 -9.02
CA MET A 35 20.22 7.20 -9.86
C MET A 35 20.84 8.54 -9.50
N THR A 36 20.96 8.86 -8.20
CA THR A 36 21.60 10.10 -7.73
C THR A 36 23.06 10.16 -8.19
N GLU A 37 23.79 9.04 -8.13
CA GLU A 37 25.19 8.95 -8.53
C GLU A 37 25.38 9.09 -10.04
N ASP A 38 24.51 8.46 -10.85
CA ASP A 38 24.60 8.49 -12.31
C ASP A 38 24.14 9.81 -12.92
N THR A 39 23.02 10.35 -12.43
CA THR A 39 22.37 11.52 -13.06
C THR A 39 22.69 12.87 -12.41
N GLY A 40 23.20 12.85 -11.17
CA GLY A 40 23.35 14.05 -10.34
C GLY A 40 22.01 14.64 -9.87
N TRP A 41 20.89 13.95 -10.08
CA TRP A 41 19.58 14.42 -9.60
C TRP A 41 19.51 14.34 -8.07
N SER A 42 18.86 15.34 -7.47
CA SER A 42 18.66 15.34 -6.03
C SER A 42 17.74 14.19 -5.60
N ARG A 43 17.92 13.72 -4.37
CA ARG A 43 17.04 12.67 -3.80
C ARG A 43 15.60 13.15 -3.70
N ALA A 44 15.38 14.44 -3.45
CA ALA A 44 14.04 15.02 -3.46
C ALA A 44 13.38 14.92 -4.84
N ALA A 45 14.11 15.17 -5.92
CA ALA A 45 13.58 15.08 -7.27
C ALA A 45 13.18 13.65 -7.64
N ILE A 46 14.03 12.66 -7.33
CA ILE A 46 13.74 11.25 -7.58
C ILE A 46 12.59 10.76 -6.69
N SER A 47 12.62 11.09 -5.41
CA SER A 47 11.56 10.72 -4.44
C SER A 47 10.23 11.43 -4.73
N GLY A 48 10.27 12.60 -5.37
CA GLY A 48 9.09 13.32 -5.87
C GLY A 48 8.30 12.51 -6.89
N ALA A 49 8.98 11.65 -7.67
CA ALA A 49 8.28 10.73 -8.57
C ALA A 49 7.44 9.70 -7.80
N MET A 50 7.93 9.20 -6.65
CA MET A 50 7.14 8.30 -5.80
C MET A 50 5.97 9.02 -5.13
N THR A 51 6.15 10.27 -4.73
CA THR A 51 5.06 11.13 -4.24
C THR A 51 3.96 11.27 -5.28
N LEU A 52 4.32 11.66 -6.52
CA LEU A 52 3.38 11.78 -7.62
C LEU A 52 2.71 10.44 -7.95
N ASN A 53 3.46 9.34 -7.83
CA ASN A 53 2.95 7.98 -8.03
C ASN A 53 1.81 7.65 -7.05
N PHE A 54 1.97 7.91 -5.74
CA PHE A 54 0.91 7.69 -4.75
C PHE A 54 -0.31 8.57 -4.99
N LEU A 55 -0.11 9.85 -5.37
CA LEU A 55 -1.22 10.75 -5.71
C LEU A 55 -1.97 10.26 -6.94
N ALA A 56 -1.24 9.92 -8.01
CA ALA A 56 -1.81 9.42 -9.25
C ALA A 56 -2.55 8.09 -9.04
N MET A 57 -1.96 7.17 -8.25
CA MET A 57 -2.56 5.88 -7.90
C MET A 57 -3.86 6.06 -7.12
N GLY A 58 -3.89 6.97 -6.14
CA GLY A 58 -5.09 7.23 -5.34
C GLY A 58 -6.25 7.78 -6.17
N ILE A 59 -5.97 8.75 -7.05
CA ILE A 59 -6.97 9.36 -7.94
C ILE A 59 -7.43 8.37 -9.02
N ALA A 60 -6.46 7.71 -9.67
CA ALA A 60 -6.75 6.77 -10.77
C ALA A 60 -7.47 5.52 -10.29
N GLY A 61 -7.21 5.05 -9.06
CA GLY A 61 -7.90 3.90 -8.47
C GLY A 61 -9.42 4.05 -8.45
N PHE A 62 -9.91 5.27 -8.23
CA PHE A 62 -11.33 5.59 -8.33
C PHE A 62 -11.86 5.46 -9.77
N GLY A 63 -11.11 6.00 -10.74
CA GLY A 63 -11.46 5.90 -12.16
C GLY A 63 -11.41 4.47 -12.68
N TRP A 64 -10.42 3.69 -12.28
CA TRP A 64 -10.27 2.29 -12.65
C TRP A 64 -11.39 1.41 -12.06
N GLY A 65 -11.89 1.72 -10.86
CA GLY A 65 -13.07 1.08 -10.30
C GLY A 65 -14.28 1.25 -11.20
N ALA A 66 -14.62 2.49 -11.57
CA ALA A 66 -15.74 2.78 -12.47
C ALA A 66 -15.57 2.15 -13.88
N LEU A 67 -14.34 2.14 -14.41
CA LEU A 67 -14.03 1.48 -15.68
C LEU A 67 -14.18 -0.05 -15.56
N SER A 68 -13.81 -0.63 -14.41
CA SER A 68 -13.98 -2.06 -14.16
C SER A 68 -15.45 -2.48 -14.15
N ASP A 69 -16.32 -1.66 -13.58
CA ASP A 69 -17.77 -1.91 -13.57
C ASP A 69 -18.35 -1.86 -14.99
N ARG A 70 -17.83 -0.97 -15.85
CA ARG A 70 -18.33 -0.78 -17.21
C ARG A 70 -17.74 -1.75 -18.23
N PHE A 71 -16.43 -1.99 -18.19
CA PHE A 71 -15.68 -2.74 -19.21
C PHE A 71 -15.18 -4.10 -18.71
N GLY A 72 -15.41 -4.41 -17.44
CA GLY A 72 -14.96 -5.63 -16.79
C GLY A 72 -13.52 -5.54 -16.26
N THR A 73 -13.25 -6.25 -15.19
CA THR A 73 -11.95 -6.25 -14.49
C THR A 73 -10.79 -6.68 -15.39
N ARG A 74 -11.02 -7.64 -16.30
CA ARG A 74 -9.98 -8.11 -17.24
C ARG A 74 -9.43 -6.99 -18.10
N SER A 75 -10.30 -6.17 -18.71
CA SER A 75 -9.90 -5.07 -19.58
C SER A 75 -9.07 -4.01 -18.81
N VAL A 76 -9.47 -3.73 -17.57
CA VAL A 76 -8.83 -2.78 -16.70
C VAL A 76 -7.43 -3.25 -16.29
N VAL A 77 -7.28 -4.49 -15.80
CA VAL A 77 -5.96 -5.01 -15.40
C VAL A 77 -5.03 -5.22 -16.61
N LEU A 78 -5.56 -5.54 -17.78
CA LEU A 78 -4.79 -5.61 -19.02
C LEU A 78 -4.25 -4.23 -19.42
N ALA A 79 -5.11 -3.22 -19.45
CA ALA A 79 -4.69 -1.84 -19.72
C ALA A 79 -3.66 -1.34 -18.70
N GLY A 80 -3.90 -1.61 -17.41
CA GLY A 80 -2.95 -1.32 -16.34
C GLY A 80 -1.61 -2.02 -16.50
N SER A 81 -1.62 -3.30 -16.91
CA SER A 81 -0.39 -4.07 -17.16
C SER A 81 0.46 -3.49 -18.30
N VAL A 82 -0.19 -3.10 -19.39
CA VAL A 82 0.47 -2.45 -20.53
C VAL A 82 1.05 -1.09 -20.10
N LEU A 83 0.24 -0.27 -19.42
CA LEU A 83 0.65 1.06 -18.95
C LEU A 83 1.78 0.98 -17.91
N LEU A 84 1.73 0.02 -16.99
CA LEU A 84 2.75 -0.15 -15.95
C LEU A 84 4.12 -0.45 -16.57
N GLY A 85 4.20 -1.44 -17.44
CA GLY A 85 5.44 -1.77 -18.12
C GLY A 85 5.90 -0.64 -19.05
N LEU A 86 4.98 0.04 -19.76
CA LEU A 86 5.29 1.21 -20.60
C LEU A 86 5.88 2.35 -19.77
N GLY A 87 5.25 2.69 -18.64
CA GLY A 87 5.73 3.73 -17.73
C GLY A 87 7.13 3.44 -17.20
N LEU A 88 7.40 2.20 -16.79
CA LEU A 88 8.73 1.76 -16.35
C LEU A 88 9.77 1.78 -17.49
N ALA A 89 9.40 1.31 -18.68
CA ALA A 89 10.28 1.32 -19.85
C ALA A 89 10.62 2.75 -20.31
N LEU A 90 9.66 3.65 -20.31
CA LEU A 90 9.90 5.06 -20.60
C LEU A 90 10.75 5.72 -19.51
N ALA A 91 10.47 5.45 -18.25
CA ALA A 91 11.25 5.97 -17.13
C ALA A 91 12.71 5.50 -17.16
N SER A 92 12.99 4.28 -17.64
CA SER A 92 14.36 3.80 -17.84
C SER A 92 15.14 4.60 -18.89
N ARG A 93 14.46 5.30 -19.78
CA ARG A 93 15.03 6.14 -20.85
C ARG A 93 15.02 7.63 -20.52
N ALA A 94 14.44 8.03 -19.41
CA ALA A 94 14.33 9.41 -19.01
C ALA A 94 15.71 10.08 -18.90
N THR A 95 15.87 11.24 -19.54
CA THR A 95 17.09 12.03 -19.53
C THR A 95 16.94 13.28 -18.65
N THR A 96 15.71 13.67 -18.35
CA THR A 96 15.38 14.81 -17.50
C THR A 96 14.52 14.38 -16.30
N GLN A 97 14.61 15.17 -15.22
CA GLN A 97 13.76 14.95 -14.03
C GLN A 97 12.26 15.02 -14.36
N THR A 98 11.88 15.91 -15.27
CA THR A 98 10.48 16.06 -15.69
C THR A 98 9.98 14.84 -16.43
N GLU A 99 10.78 14.28 -17.37
CA GLU A 99 10.44 13.03 -18.05
C GLU A 99 10.28 11.89 -17.05
N PHE A 100 11.19 11.79 -16.07
CA PHE A 100 11.10 10.76 -15.03
C PHE A 100 9.86 10.95 -14.14
N LEU A 101 9.55 12.16 -13.74
CA LEU A 101 8.33 12.48 -12.98
C LEU A 101 7.06 12.08 -13.73
N LEU A 102 6.98 12.39 -15.03
CA LEU A 102 5.82 12.07 -15.85
C LEU A 102 5.70 10.56 -16.11
N THR A 103 6.80 9.90 -16.41
CA THR A 103 6.79 8.47 -16.76
C THR A 103 6.65 7.59 -15.51
N TYR A 104 7.51 7.78 -14.52
CA TYR A 104 7.47 6.99 -13.29
C TYR A 104 6.40 7.49 -12.31
N GLY A 105 6.32 8.78 -12.10
CA GLY A 105 5.36 9.34 -11.15
C GLY A 105 3.91 9.21 -11.65
N LEU A 106 3.61 9.74 -12.82
CA LEU A 106 2.24 9.79 -13.31
C LEU A 106 1.81 8.46 -13.97
N ILE A 107 2.53 7.99 -15.00
CA ILE A 107 2.08 6.82 -15.78
C ILE A 107 2.10 5.55 -14.91
N VAL A 108 3.20 5.27 -14.21
CA VAL A 108 3.27 4.10 -13.31
C VAL A 108 2.25 4.21 -12.18
N GLY A 109 2.05 5.41 -11.61
CA GLY A 109 1.05 5.62 -10.56
C GLY A 109 -0.38 5.36 -11.03
N VAL A 110 -0.76 5.93 -12.17
CA VAL A 110 -2.07 5.65 -12.79
C VAL A 110 -2.24 4.15 -13.02
N ALA A 111 -1.24 3.50 -13.60
CA ALA A 111 -1.27 2.08 -13.89
C ALA A 111 -1.41 1.23 -12.62
N ALA A 112 -0.66 1.54 -11.57
CA ALA A 112 -0.68 0.80 -10.30
C ALA A 112 -2.08 0.80 -9.64
N GLY A 113 -2.85 1.88 -9.81
CA GLY A 113 -4.23 1.98 -9.31
C GLY A 113 -5.19 0.95 -9.89
N SER A 114 -4.87 0.33 -11.05
CA SER A 114 -5.74 -0.62 -11.74
C SER A 114 -5.77 -2.03 -11.13
N PHE A 115 -4.85 -2.36 -10.21
CA PHE A 115 -4.71 -3.75 -9.75
C PHE A 115 -5.43 -4.04 -8.44
N PHE A 116 -5.28 -3.21 -7.42
CA PHE A 116 -5.73 -3.57 -6.07
C PHE A 116 -7.25 -3.59 -5.94
N ALA A 117 -7.91 -2.45 -6.13
CA ALA A 117 -9.36 -2.33 -5.91
C ALA A 117 -10.18 -3.16 -6.92
N PRO A 118 -9.92 -3.14 -8.24
CA PRO A 118 -10.65 -3.96 -9.19
C PRO A 118 -10.49 -5.47 -8.94
N MET A 119 -9.28 -5.93 -8.56
CA MET A 119 -9.07 -7.35 -8.27
C MET A 119 -9.77 -7.79 -6.99
N ILE A 120 -9.77 -6.96 -5.93
CA ILE A 120 -10.53 -7.26 -4.71
C ILE A 120 -12.03 -7.36 -5.02
N ALA A 121 -12.59 -6.42 -5.78
CA ALA A 121 -14.00 -6.44 -6.16
C ALA A 121 -14.34 -7.72 -6.96
N SER A 122 -13.50 -8.06 -7.94
CA SER A 122 -13.66 -9.28 -8.72
C SER A 122 -13.56 -10.54 -7.87
N VAL A 123 -12.59 -10.66 -6.97
CA VAL A 123 -12.44 -11.81 -6.07
C VAL A 123 -13.65 -11.97 -5.15
N MET A 124 -14.18 -10.87 -4.62
CA MET A 124 -15.38 -10.91 -3.77
C MET A 124 -16.64 -11.40 -4.49
N SER A 125 -16.73 -11.24 -5.82
CA SER A 125 -17.83 -11.77 -6.61
C SER A 125 -17.71 -13.27 -6.91
N TRP A 126 -16.49 -13.83 -6.87
CA TRP A 126 -16.23 -15.26 -7.07
C TRP A 126 -16.29 -16.09 -5.78
N VAL A 127 -15.90 -15.51 -4.64
CA VAL A 127 -15.74 -16.26 -3.36
C VAL A 127 -16.82 -15.80 -2.39
N GLU A 128 -17.89 -16.59 -2.26
CA GLU A 128 -19.02 -16.26 -1.36
C GLU A 128 -18.75 -16.65 0.09
N SER A 129 -18.18 -17.83 0.32
CA SER A 129 -18.09 -18.43 1.66
C SER A 129 -16.91 -17.96 2.52
N HIS A 130 -15.82 -17.47 1.92
CA HIS A 130 -14.59 -17.07 2.62
C HIS A 130 -14.05 -15.72 2.11
N ARG A 131 -14.94 -14.75 1.93
CA ARG A 131 -14.60 -13.42 1.34
C ARG A 131 -13.47 -12.72 2.07
N SER A 132 -13.48 -12.72 3.40
CA SER A 132 -12.44 -12.06 4.20
C SER A 132 -11.07 -12.70 3.97
N LEU A 133 -10.99 -14.02 3.92
CA LEU A 133 -9.75 -14.75 3.64
C LEU A 133 -9.26 -14.45 2.22
N ALA A 134 -10.15 -14.46 1.23
CA ALA A 134 -9.83 -14.19 -0.16
C ALA A 134 -9.25 -12.78 -0.34
N VAL A 135 -9.86 -11.75 0.24
CA VAL A 135 -9.36 -10.37 0.25
C VAL A 135 -8.02 -10.26 0.97
N SER A 136 -7.87 -10.94 2.10
CA SER A 136 -6.60 -10.96 2.84
C SER A 136 -5.47 -11.58 2.01
N LEU A 137 -5.73 -12.67 1.27
CA LEU A 137 -4.74 -13.31 0.42
C LEU A 137 -4.33 -12.43 -0.78
N VAL A 138 -5.26 -11.69 -1.40
CA VAL A 138 -4.90 -10.67 -2.41
C VAL A 138 -4.01 -9.60 -1.79
N SER A 139 -4.32 -9.15 -0.58
CA SER A 139 -3.55 -8.13 0.14
C SER A 139 -2.16 -8.63 0.58
N VAL A 140 -1.97 -9.95 0.73
CA VAL A 140 -0.65 -10.56 0.98
C VAL A 140 0.32 -10.21 -0.14
N GLY A 141 -0.14 -10.06 -1.39
CA GLY A 141 0.68 -9.63 -2.52
C GLY A 141 1.45 -8.33 -2.22
N VAL A 142 0.82 -7.35 -1.58
CA VAL A 142 1.50 -6.10 -1.17
C VAL A 142 2.64 -6.37 -0.18
N GLY A 143 2.42 -7.26 0.80
CA GLY A 143 3.43 -7.61 1.80
C GLY A 143 4.58 -8.46 1.25
N VAL A 144 4.34 -9.26 0.22
CA VAL A 144 5.35 -10.10 -0.44
C VAL A 144 6.18 -9.32 -1.46
N ALA A 145 5.67 -8.20 -1.98
CA ALA A 145 6.37 -7.38 -2.96
C ALA A 145 7.80 -6.97 -2.55
N PRO A 146 8.05 -6.46 -1.33
CA PRO A 146 9.40 -6.16 -0.87
C PRO A 146 10.32 -7.38 -0.71
N LEU A 147 9.73 -8.56 -0.50
CA LEU A 147 10.48 -9.82 -0.37
C LEU A 147 11.00 -10.34 -1.72
N THR A 148 10.41 -9.94 -2.82
CA THR A 148 10.66 -10.47 -4.17
C THR A 148 11.34 -9.47 -5.09
N LEU A 149 10.65 -8.40 -5.44
CA LEU A 149 11.14 -7.47 -6.46
C LEU A 149 12.26 -6.55 -5.94
N SER A 150 12.28 -6.18 -4.67
CA SER A 150 13.37 -5.32 -4.16
C SER A 150 14.73 -6.03 -4.15
N PRO A 151 14.88 -7.27 -3.65
CA PRO A 151 16.12 -8.02 -3.79
C PRO A 151 16.49 -8.30 -5.24
N PHE A 152 15.51 -8.59 -6.11
CA PHE A 152 15.72 -8.77 -7.53
C PHE A 152 16.24 -7.49 -8.20
N ALA A 153 15.66 -6.33 -7.90
CA ALA A 153 16.12 -5.04 -8.39
C ALA A 153 17.57 -4.74 -7.93
N ALA A 154 17.89 -5.00 -6.67
CA ALA A 154 19.25 -4.81 -6.15
C ALA A 154 20.25 -5.76 -6.81
N TRP A 155 19.87 -7.01 -7.03
CA TRP A 155 20.69 -7.97 -7.76
C TRP A 155 20.94 -7.49 -9.21
N LEU A 156 19.92 -7.01 -9.91
CA LEU A 156 20.08 -6.46 -11.26
C LEU A 156 21.06 -5.27 -11.28
N VAL A 157 20.91 -4.31 -10.36
CA VAL A 157 21.80 -3.13 -10.28
C VAL A 157 23.23 -3.52 -9.96
N SER A 158 23.47 -4.63 -9.26
CA SER A 158 24.84 -5.10 -8.99
C SER A 158 25.55 -5.63 -10.24
N TRP A 159 24.84 -5.97 -11.31
CA TRP A 159 25.35 -6.50 -12.58
C TRP A 159 25.21 -5.54 -13.76
N THR A 160 24.29 -4.58 -13.64
CA THR A 160 23.95 -3.63 -14.70
C THR A 160 23.81 -2.23 -14.10
N ASP A 161 23.45 -1.26 -14.92
CA ASP A 161 23.02 0.06 -14.47
C ASP A 161 21.52 0.07 -14.09
N TRP A 162 21.08 1.13 -13.39
CA TRP A 162 19.69 1.26 -12.95
C TRP A 162 18.69 1.34 -14.11
N ARG A 163 19.10 1.87 -15.29
CA ARG A 163 18.26 1.99 -16.49
C ARG A 163 17.96 0.62 -17.06
N SER A 164 18.99 -0.20 -17.22
CA SER A 164 18.88 -1.58 -17.70
C SER A 164 18.11 -2.44 -16.70
N ALA A 165 18.35 -2.29 -15.40
CA ALA A 165 17.62 -2.98 -14.35
C ALA A 165 16.11 -2.63 -14.39
N GLN A 166 15.78 -1.35 -14.54
CA GLN A 166 14.39 -0.90 -14.62
C GLN A 166 13.70 -1.38 -15.90
N LEU A 167 14.41 -1.40 -17.04
CA LEU A 167 13.89 -1.98 -18.30
C LEU A 167 13.62 -3.48 -18.18
N ILE A 168 14.51 -4.23 -17.53
CA ILE A 168 14.29 -5.66 -17.27
C ILE A 168 13.05 -5.87 -16.39
N ILE A 169 12.85 -5.04 -15.37
CA ILE A 169 11.64 -5.09 -14.53
C ILE A 169 10.39 -4.75 -15.37
N ALA A 170 10.46 -3.79 -16.29
CA ALA A 170 9.35 -3.48 -17.19
C ALA A 170 8.97 -4.67 -18.07
N ILE A 171 9.96 -5.36 -18.62
CA ILE A 171 9.75 -6.59 -19.43
C ILE A 171 9.15 -7.70 -18.56
N LEU A 172 9.66 -7.89 -17.33
CA LEU A 172 9.12 -8.86 -16.37
C LEU A 172 7.65 -8.56 -16.04
N VAL A 173 7.31 -7.29 -15.81
CA VAL A 173 5.93 -6.83 -15.58
C VAL A 173 5.05 -7.23 -16.76
N TRP A 174 5.44 -6.95 -18.00
CA TRP A 174 4.68 -7.37 -19.18
C TRP A 174 4.59 -8.89 -19.30
N ALA A 175 5.69 -9.60 -19.11
CA ALA A 175 5.75 -11.06 -19.23
C ALA A 175 4.87 -11.78 -18.19
N LEU A 176 4.68 -11.20 -17.01
CA LEU A 176 3.86 -11.80 -15.95
C LEU A 176 2.41 -11.29 -15.99
N LEU A 177 2.21 -9.96 -16.05
CA LEU A 177 0.88 -9.38 -15.85
C LEU A 177 0.00 -9.47 -17.10
N ILE A 178 0.55 -9.33 -18.30
CA ILE A 178 -0.24 -9.44 -19.53
C ILE A 178 -0.83 -10.84 -19.68
N PRO A 179 -0.05 -11.95 -19.64
CA PRO A 179 -0.64 -13.28 -19.66
C PRO A 179 -1.60 -13.53 -18.49
N ALA A 180 -1.26 -13.10 -17.26
CA ALA A 180 -2.11 -13.27 -16.11
C ALA A 180 -3.48 -12.58 -16.28
N SER A 181 -3.51 -11.41 -16.95
CA SER A 181 -4.77 -10.69 -17.22
C SER A 181 -5.74 -11.48 -18.09
N PHE A 182 -5.26 -12.35 -18.98
CA PHE A 182 -6.12 -13.20 -19.82
C PHE A 182 -6.86 -14.27 -19.01
N PHE A 183 -6.38 -14.62 -17.84
CA PHE A 183 -7.05 -15.55 -16.93
C PHE A 183 -8.02 -14.86 -15.98
N VAL A 184 -8.06 -13.53 -15.94
CA VAL A 184 -9.06 -12.79 -15.15
C VAL A 184 -10.42 -12.93 -15.84
N ARG A 185 -11.43 -13.39 -15.08
CA ARG A 185 -12.80 -13.61 -15.58
C ARG A 185 -13.81 -12.95 -14.65
N GLN A 186 -14.95 -12.59 -15.21
CA GLN A 186 -16.11 -12.18 -14.42
C GLN A 186 -16.82 -13.41 -13.84
N ALA A 187 -17.36 -13.26 -12.62
CA ALA A 187 -18.14 -14.32 -12.01
C ALA A 187 -19.44 -14.55 -12.78
N PRO A 188 -19.89 -15.81 -12.96
CA PRO A 188 -21.18 -16.10 -13.53
C PRO A 188 -22.28 -15.47 -12.66
N GLY A 189 -23.11 -14.61 -13.25
CA GLY A 189 -24.16 -13.85 -12.53
C GLY A 189 -23.75 -12.49 -11.97
N GLY A 190 -22.47 -12.08 -12.12
CA GLY A 190 -21.94 -10.80 -11.62
C GLY A 190 -22.26 -9.56 -12.46
N GLY A 191 -23.31 -9.58 -13.22
CA GLY A 191 -23.76 -8.45 -14.04
C GLY A 191 -25.18 -8.01 -13.71
N ALA A 192 -25.39 -7.39 -12.59
CA ALA A 192 -26.59 -6.72 -12.11
C ALA A 192 -27.05 -7.29 -10.76
N ASP A 193 -26.35 -6.98 -9.72
CA ASP A 193 -27.05 -6.82 -8.45
C ASP A 193 -27.72 -5.43 -8.50
N THR A 194 -28.80 -5.38 -9.25
CA THR A 194 -29.80 -4.34 -9.17
C THR A 194 -30.31 -4.39 -7.73
N GLY A 195 -29.96 -3.38 -6.96
CA GLY A 195 -30.30 -3.24 -5.57
C GLY A 195 -31.66 -3.79 -5.22
N ALA A 196 -31.71 -4.86 -4.43
CA ALA A 196 -32.89 -5.13 -3.65
C ALA A 196 -33.19 -3.86 -2.82
N PRO A 197 -34.44 -3.39 -2.79
CA PRO A 197 -34.83 -2.23 -2.00
C PRO A 197 -34.47 -2.51 -0.55
N LEU A 198 -33.51 -1.76 -0.02
CA LEU A 198 -33.15 -1.81 1.39
C LEU A 198 -34.33 -1.34 2.24
N PRO A 199 -34.59 -1.96 3.42
CA PRO A 199 -35.64 -1.49 4.31
C PRO A 199 -35.43 -0.02 4.62
N ALA A 200 -36.44 0.79 4.36
CA ALA A 200 -36.49 2.20 4.74
C ALA A 200 -36.30 2.31 6.24
N GLY A 201 -35.16 2.84 6.71
CA GLY A 201 -35.03 3.11 8.13
C GLY A 201 -33.63 3.18 8.75
N THR A 202 -32.54 3.05 8.01
CA THR A 202 -31.19 3.22 8.60
C THR A 202 -30.34 4.23 7.83
N HIS A 203 -30.47 5.45 8.24
CA HIS A 203 -29.49 6.49 8.51
C HIS A 203 -28.47 6.93 7.46
N GLY A 204 -28.69 8.15 6.97
CA GLY A 204 -27.64 9.05 6.55
C GLY A 204 -27.20 8.84 5.12
N SER A 205 -27.48 9.85 4.30
CA SER A 205 -26.83 9.93 2.98
C SER A 205 -25.30 9.79 3.13
N VAL A 206 -24.63 9.23 2.14
CA VAL A 206 -23.15 9.16 2.07
C VAL A 206 -22.52 10.48 2.52
N GLY A 207 -23.10 11.62 2.10
CA GLY A 207 -22.63 12.94 2.51
C GLY A 207 -22.67 13.21 4.01
N SER A 208 -23.66 12.68 4.75
CA SER A 208 -23.70 12.82 6.21
C SER A 208 -22.68 11.92 6.90
N ALA A 209 -22.44 10.73 6.37
CA ALA A 209 -21.42 9.82 6.89
C ALA A 209 -20.01 10.43 6.74
N LEU A 210 -19.69 10.99 5.56
CA LEU A 210 -18.38 11.61 5.30
C LEU A 210 -18.14 12.90 6.14
N ARG A 211 -19.19 13.54 6.65
CA ARG A 211 -19.07 14.70 7.54
C ARG A 211 -19.15 14.34 9.03
N SER A 212 -19.33 13.08 9.34
CA SER A 212 -19.47 12.61 10.72
C SER A 212 -18.12 12.60 11.45
N ALA A 213 -18.15 12.82 12.77
CA ALA A 213 -16.94 12.77 13.60
C ALA A 213 -16.19 11.42 13.47
N PRO A 214 -16.86 10.24 13.48
CA PRO A 214 -16.16 8.98 13.26
C PRO A 214 -15.39 8.91 11.94
N PHE A 215 -15.94 9.44 10.83
CA PHE A 215 -15.25 9.45 9.54
C PHE A 215 -14.06 10.39 9.55
N ILE A 216 -14.22 11.60 10.10
CA ILE A 216 -13.12 12.60 10.16
C ILE A 216 -11.96 12.03 10.96
N VAL A 217 -12.23 11.45 12.14
CA VAL A 217 -11.20 10.82 12.96
C VAL A 217 -10.55 9.63 12.24
N LEU A 218 -11.35 8.78 11.55
CA LEU A 218 -10.86 7.66 10.78
C LEU A 218 -9.90 8.14 9.68
N ALA A 219 -10.33 9.09 8.86
CA ALA A 219 -9.57 9.61 7.73
C ALA A 219 -8.27 10.30 8.17
N LEU A 220 -8.35 11.15 9.22
CA LEU A 220 -7.17 11.84 9.75
C LEU A 220 -6.19 10.89 10.43
N THR A 221 -6.67 9.89 11.19
CA THR A 221 -5.80 8.85 11.78
C THR A 221 -5.10 8.06 10.70
N TYR A 222 -5.83 7.68 9.65
CA TYR A 222 -5.27 6.92 8.52
C TYR A 222 -4.25 7.76 7.74
N PHE A 223 -4.56 9.04 7.47
CA PHE A 223 -3.61 9.99 6.88
C PHE A 223 -2.32 10.09 7.70
N ALA A 224 -2.43 10.40 8.99
CA ALA A 224 -1.28 10.59 9.87
C ALA A 224 -0.45 9.31 10.04
N CYS A 225 -1.11 8.15 10.13
CA CYS A 225 -0.47 6.84 10.12
C CYS A 225 0.34 6.63 8.84
N CYS A 226 -0.26 6.87 7.66
CA CYS A 226 0.41 6.72 6.36
C CYS A 226 1.55 7.74 6.19
N ALA A 227 1.37 8.98 6.62
CA ALA A 227 2.42 9.99 6.60
C ALA A 227 3.61 9.62 7.49
N ALA A 228 3.35 8.99 8.64
CA ALA A 228 4.38 8.55 9.57
C ALA A 228 5.24 7.40 9.02
N HIS A 229 4.67 6.47 8.26
CA HIS A 229 5.41 5.29 7.82
C HIS A 229 5.94 5.37 6.38
N SER A 230 5.38 6.23 5.52
CA SER A 230 5.76 6.29 4.11
C SER A 230 7.22 6.72 3.89
N GLY A 231 7.72 7.64 4.70
CA GLY A 231 9.12 8.05 4.67
C GLY A 231 10.08 6.92 5.06
N PRO A 232 9.93 6.31 6.24
CA PRO A 232 10.70 5.13 6.62
C PRO A 232 10.66 4.02 5.56
N ILE A 233 9.49 3.59 5.14
CA ILE A 233 9.36 2.55 4.10
C ILE A 233 10.19 2.88 2.87
N PHE A 234 10.12 4.09 2.35
CA PHE A 234 10.79 4.44 1.10
C PHE A 234 12.30 4.66 1.26
N HIS A 235 12.74 5.22 2.41
CA HIS A 235 14.14 5.63 2.59
C HIS A 235 15.01 4.67 3.43
N THR A 236 14.46 3.61 4.04
CA THR A 236 15.22 2.69 4.90
C THR A 236 16.39 2.04 4.16
N ILE A 237 16.22 1.62 2.90
CA ILE A 237 17.32 1.05 2.09
C ILE A 237 18.43 2.10 1.93
N SER A 238 18.07 3.31 1.47
CA SER A 238 19.05 4.39 1.28
C SER A 238 19.71 4.80 2.58
N TYR A 239 18.99 4.78 3.70
CA TYR A 239 19.55 5.07 5.01
C TYR A 239 20.56 4.02 5.45
N ALA A 240 20.25 2.74 5.30
CA ALA A 240 21.18 1.66 5.61
C ALA A 240 22.47 1.76 4.76
N VAL A 241 22.33 2.11 3.47
CA VAL A 241 23.49 2.34 2.58
C VAL A 241 24.33 3.53 3.06
N VAL A 242 23.72 4.64 3.48
CA VAL A 242 24.42 5.81 4.05
C VAL A 242 25.17 5.43 5.35
N CYS A 243 24.64 4.48 6.13
CA CYS A 243 25.31 3.93 7.30
C CYS A 243 26.42 2.90 6.96
N GLY A 244 26.74 2.71 5.68
CA GLY A 244 27.81 1.82 5.22
C GLY A 244 27.39 0.37 4.97
N VAL A 245 26.10 0.06 5.00
CA VAL A 245 25.59 -1.28 4.65
C VAL A 245 25.59 -1.43 3.13
N PRO A 246 26.17 -2.50 2.55
CA PRO A 246 26.09 -2.74 1.12
C PRO A 246 24.64 -2.82 0.62
N LEU A 247 24.34 -2.32 -0.58
CA LEU A 247 22.99 -2.25 -1.13
C LEU A 247 22.28 -3.61 -1.11
N THR A 248 22.97 -4.67 -1.50
CA THR A 248 22.44 -6.05 -1.50
C THR A 248 22.02 -6.54 -0.11
N ALA A 249 22.71 -6.09 0.94
CA ALA A 249 22.34 -6.37 2.33
C ALA A 249 21.24 -5.39 2.82
N ALA A 250 21.28 -4.13 2.41
CA ALA A 250 20.28 -3.14 2.81
C ALA A 250 18.86 -3.51 2.34
N VAL A 251 18.71 -4.09 1.14
CA VAL A 251 17.38 -4.53 0.67
C VAL A 251 16.79 -5.69 1.47
N THR A 252 17.62 -6.48 2.16
CA THR A 252 17.13 -7.56 3.02
C THR A 252 16.44 -7.02 4.28
N VAL A 253 16.78 -5.79 4.72
CA VAL A 253 16.05 -5.06 5.78
C VAL A 253 14.59 -4.88 5.37
N TYR A 254 14.36 -4.51 4.12
CA TYR A 254 13.03 -4.34 3.56
C TYR A 254 12.27 -5.67 3.46
N SER A 255 13.00 -6.76 3.18
CA SER A 255 12.43 -8.11 3.20
C SER A 255 11.98 -8.53 4.61
N VAL A 256 12.79 -8.24 5.63
CA VAL A 256 12.43 -8.50 7.04
C VAL A 256 11.19 -7.68 7.43
N GLU A 257 11.12 -6.42 7.04
CA GLU A 257 9.98 -5.53 7.27
C GLU A 257 8.68 -6.10 6.65
N GLY A 258 8.74 -6.53 5.38
CA GLY A 258 7.60 -7.13 4.68
C GLY A 258 7.13 -8.44 5.34
N LEU A 259 8.06 -9.32 5.71
CA LEU A 259 7.75 -10.60 6.37
C LEU A 259 7.11 -10.37 7.76
N ALA A 260 7.70 -9.48 8.55
CA ALA A 260 7.16 -9.09 9.84
C ALA A 260 5.75 -8.47 9.71
N GLY A 261 5.52 -7.67 8.65
CA GLY A 261 4.22 -7.09 8.33
C GLY A 261 3.14 -8.13 8.06
N LEU A 262 3.48 -9.26 7.42
CA LEU A 262 2.55 -10.39 7.26
C LEU A 262 2.16 -10.99 8.62
N GLY A 263 3.15 -11.21 9.50
CA GLY A 263 2.91 -11.67 10.87
C GLY A 263 2.03 -10.69 11.66
N GLY A 264 2.29 -9.40 11.52
CA GLY A 264 1.52 -8.33 12.16
C GLY A 264 0.05 -8.32 11.76
N ARG A 265 -0.26 -8.51 10.47
CA ARG A 265 -1.65 -8.59 9.97
C ARG A 265 -2.44 -9.69 10.65
N ILE A 266 -1.84 -10.87 10.80
CA ILE A 266 -2.49 -12.01 11.46
C ILE A 266 -2.60 -11.75 12.97
N ALA A 267 -1.51 -11.37 13.62
CA ALA A 267 -1.46 -11.21 15.06
C ALA A 267 -2.36 -10.08 15.56
N LEU A 268 -2.26 -8.86 14.97
CA LEU A 268 -3.09 -7.74 15.38
C LEU A 268 -4.57 -7.95 15.00
N GLY A 269 -4.86 -8.68 13.92
CA GLY A 269 -6.22 -9.09 13.58
C GLY A 269 -6.84 -9.96 14.67
N LEU A 270 -6.15 -11.04 15.06
CA LEU A 270 -6.61 -11.94 16.14
C LEU A 270 -6.74 -11.22 17.50
N LEU A 271 -5.80 -10.34 17.81
CA LEU A 271 -5.87 -9.53 19.04
C LEU A 271 -7.04 -8.55 19.00
N ALA A 272 -7.33 -7.96 17.82
CA ALA A 272 -8.47 -7.05 17.67
C ALA A 272 -9.81 -7.74 17.87
N ASP A 273 -9.95 -8.99 17.41
CA ASP A 273 -11.13 -9.82 17.66
C ASP A 273 -11.33 -10.11 19.17
N ARG A 274 -10.23 -10.26 19.91
CA ARG A 274 -10.27 -10.60 21.34
C ARG A 274 -10.43 -9.38 22.25
N TYR A 275 -9.72 -8.29 21.98
CA TYR A 275 -9.60 -7.13 22.86
C TYR A 275 -10.28 -5.87 22.33
N GLY A 276 -10.84 -5.93 21.13
CA GLY A 276 -11.49 -4.82 20.44
C GLY A 276 -10.55 -4.05 19.52
N VAL A 277 -11.07 -3.72 18.34
CA VAL A 277 -10.30 -3.13 17.24
C VAL A 277 -9.70 -1.78 17.55
N LYS A 278 -10.43 -0.89 18.28
CA LYS A 278 -9.94 0.44 18.64
C LYS A 278 -8.68 0.37 19.52
N LEU A 279 -8.68 -0.49 20.54
CA LEU A 279 -7.54 -0.63 21.45
C LEU A 279 -6.30 -1.14 20.70
N ILE A 280 -6.48 -2.18 19.89
CA ILE A 280 -5.37 -2.80 19.15
C ILE A 280 -4.84 -1.87 18.06
N LEU A 281 -5.71 -1.10 17.38
CA LEU A 281 -5.26 -0.06 16.45
C LEU A 281 -4.37 0.97 17.16
N ILE A 282 -4.81 1.51 18.29
CA ILE A 282 -4.03 2.49 19.07
C ILE A 282 -2.69 1.88 19.52
N ALA A 283 -2.69 0.66 20.06
CA ALA A 283 -1.46 -0.02 20.48
C ALA A 283 -0.50 -0.23 19.30
N GLY A 284 -1.02 -0.67 18.15
CA GLY A 284 -0.23 -0.84 16.93
C GLY A 284 0.37 0.49 16.44
N LEU A 285 -0.40 1.59 16.48
CA LEU A 285 0.09 2.93 16.13
C LEU A 285 1.19 3.41 17.08
N VAL A 286 1.09 3.14 18.38
CA VAL A 286 2.15 3.45 19.36
C VAL A 286 3.42 2.67 19.01
N ILE A 287 3.32 1.38 18.78
CA ILE A 287 4.47 0.53 18.42
C ILE A 287 5.09 1.03 17.10
N GLN A 288 4.27 1.35 16.10
CA GLN A 288 4.73 1.90 14.83
C GLN A 288 5.50 3.21 15.01
N ALA A 289 4.97 4.15 15.81
CA ALA A 289 5.62 5.42 16.07
C ALA A 289 6.98 5.22 16.77
N LEU A 290 7.01 4.43 17.82
CA LEU A 290 8.26 4.13 18.56
C LEU A 290 9.28 3.44 17.66
N ALA A 291 8.88 2.48 16.86
CA ALA A 291 9.76 1.79 15.93
C ALA A 291 10.29 2.74 14.83
N ALA A 292 9.45 3.63 14.28
CA ALA A 292 9.90 4.64 13.32
C ALA A 292 10.98 5.56 13.94
N GLY A 293 10.77 6.02 15.17
CA GLY A 293 11.76 6.82 15.90
C GLY A 293 13.05 6.05 16.20
N SER A 294 12.95 4.74 16.44
CA SER A 294 14.11 3.89 16.80
C SER A 294 15.10 3.71 15.65
N PHE A 295 14.70 3.95 14.39
CA PHE A 295 15.64 3.96 13.27
C PHE A 295 16.78 4.98 13.45
N VAL A 296 16.57 6.07 14.20
CA VAL A 296 17.61 7.08 14.49
C VAL A 296 18.84 6.45 15.15
N PHE A 297 18.66 5.36 15.89
CA PHE A 297 19.72 4.68 16.62
C PHE A 297 20.33 3.50 15.82
N ALA A 298 19.76 3.15 14.68
CA ALA A 298 20.26 2.05 13.85
C ALA A 298 21.49 2.51 13.05
N ALA A 299 22.61 1.83 13.24
CA ALA A 299 23.86 2.06 12.52
C ALA A 299 24.41 0.77 11.87
N ARG A 300 24.02 -0.40 12.38
CA ARG A 300 24.47 -1.71 11.91
C ARG A 300 23.32 -2.53 11.37
N LEU A 301 23.62 -3.42 10.42
CA LEU A 301 22.62 -4.26 9.76
C LEU A 301 21.68 -5.00 10.74
N GLY A 302 22.23 -5.56 11.83
CA GLY A 302 21.41 -6.26 12.84
C GLY A 302 20.43 -5.34 13.58
N GLU A 303 20.80 -4.08 13.81
CA GLU A 303 19.94 -3.07 14.42
C GLU A 303 18.83 -2.66 13.45
N PHE A 304 19.17 -2.51 12.16
CA PHE A 304 18.17 -2.29 11.11
C PHE A 304 17.17 -3.44 11.05
N TYR A 305 17.62 -4.72 11.13
CA TYR A 305 16.70 -5.87 11.14
C TYR A 305 15.76 -5.84 12.34
N ALA A 306 16.27 -5.56 13.53
CA ALA A 306 15.46 -5.53 14.75
C ALA A 306 14.37 -4.44 14.67
N VAL A 307 14.76 -3.22 14.28
CA VAL A 307 13.82 -2.10 14.15
C VAL A 307 12.83 -2.34 13.01
N ALA A 308 13.31 -2.82 11.85
CA ALA A 308 12.46 -3.12 10.70
C ALA A 308 11.44 -4.24 10.99
N ALA A 309 11.80 -5.25 11.78
CA ALA A 309 10.87 -6.28 12.19
C ALA A 309 9.73 -5.72 13.06
N VAL A 310 10.04 -4.90 14.05
CA VAL A 310 9.03 -4.27 14.92
C VAL A 310 8.18 -3.27 14.13
N PHE A 311 8.82 -2.45 13.29
CA PHE A 311 8.14 -1.46 12.47
C PHE A 311 7.21 -2.13 11.47
N GLY A 312 7.72 -3.13 10.72
CA GLY A 312 6.95 -3.88 9.73
C GLY A 312 5.75 -4.59 10.36
N PHE A 313 5.97 -5.26 11.52
CA PHE A 313 4.90 -5.92 12.27
C PHE A 313 3.79 -4.93 12.64
N ALA A 314 4.13 -3.76 13.16
CA ALA A 314 3.16 -2.77 13.59
C ALA A 314 2.42 -2.15 12.40
N TYR A 315 3.13 -1.56 11.41
CA TYR A 315 2.47 -0.89 10.28
C TYR A 315 1.67 -1.87 9.42
N GLY A 316 2.21 -3.05 9.15
CA GLY A 316 1.50 -4.08 8.39
C GLY A 316 0.22 -4.53 9.09
N GLY A 317 0.28 -4.66 10.41
CA GLY A 317 -0.84 -5.11 11.23
C GLY A 317 -1.95 -4.09 11.43
N VAL A 318 -1.63 -2.79 11.49
CA VAL A 318 -2.67 -1.74 11.66
C VAL A 318 -3.46 -1.48 10.38
N MET A 319 -2.91 -1.73 9.19
CA MET A 319 -3.56 -1.42 7.91
C MET A 319 -4.95 -2.06 7.75
N PRO A 320 -5.16 -3.36 8.00
CA PRO A 320 -6.48 -3.97 7.91
C PRO A 320 -7.47 -3.47 8.96
N LEU A 321 -6.98 -3.02 10.13
CA LEU A 321 -7.83 -2.61 11.25
C LEU A 321 -8.66 -1.37 10.94
N TYR A 322 -8.23 -0.51 10.01
CA TYR A 322 -9.03 0.65 9.57
C TYR A 322 -10.36 0.21 8.93
N ALA A 323 -10.33 -0.84 8.11
CA ALA A 323 -11.55 -1.37 7.51
C ALA A 323 -12.45 -2.05 8.56
N VAL A 324 -11.86 -2.76 9.53
CA VAL A 324 -12.60 -3.38 10.63
C VAL A 324 -13.24 -2.31 11.51
N LEU A 325 -12.48 -1.27 11.88
CA LEU A 325 -12.99 -0.17 12.68
C LEU A 325 -14.08 0.63 11.99
N ALA A 326 -13.96 0.85 10.66
CA ALA A 326 -15.00 1.51 9.89
C ALA A 326 -16.34 0.75 9.97
N ARG A 327 -16.32 -0.59 10.01
CA ARG A 327 -17.53 -1.43 10.16
C ARG A 327 -18.25 -1.25 11.49
N GLU A 328 -17.56 -0.79 12.52
CA GLU A 328 -18.19 -0.52 13.84
C GLU A 328 -19.02 0.78 13.82
N TYR A 329 -18.69 1.72 12.92
CA TYR A 329 -19.34 3.01 12.87
C TYR A 329 -20.31 3.18 11.69
N PHE A 330 -20.08 2.46 10.56
CA PHE A 330 -20.80 2.70 9.33
C PHE A 330 -21.56 1.46 8.84
N ALA A 331 -22.72 1.71 8.22
CA ALA A 331 -23.53 0.65 7.66
C ALA A 331 -22.86 0.00 6.43
N GLN A 332 -23.14 -1.28 6.22
CA GLN A 332 -22.48 -2.08 5.18
C GLN A 332 -22.70 -1.52 3.77
N HIS A 333 -23.86 -0.96 3.48
CA HIS A 333 -24.23 -0.45 2.14
C HIS A 333 -23.45 0.80 1.70
N ILE A 334 -22.88 1.58 2.65
CA ILE A 334 -22.04 2.75 2.33
C ILE A 334 -20.55 2.49 2.52
N MET A 335 -20.18 1.26 2.92
CA MET A 335 -18.80 0.91 3.32
C MET A 335 -17.79 1.12 2.18
N GLY A 336 -18.16 0.81 0.94
CA GLY A 336 -17.29 1.03 -0.22
C GLY A 336 -16.89 2.50 -0.37
N THR A 337 -17.87 3.41 -0.25
CA THR A 337 -17.61 4.86 -0.34
C THR A 337 -16.80 5.38 0.85
N VAL A 338 -17.12 4.93 2.07
CA VAL A 338 -16.40 5.32 3.29
C VAL A 338 -14.93 4.89 3.22
N LEU A 339 -14.68 3.62 2.88
CA LEU A 339 -13.31 3.10 2.76
C LEU A 339 -12.56 3.71 1.58
N GLY A 340 -13.24 3.91 0.44
CA GLY A 340 -12.65 4.58 -0.71
C GLY A 340 -12.19 6.00 -0.39
N ALA A 341 -13.04 6.78 0.27
CA ALA A 341 -12.71 8.14 0.69
C ALA A 341 -11.57 8.16 1.75
N ALA A 342 -11.62 7.25 2.73
CA ALA A 342 -10.57 7.13 3.73
C ALA A 342 -9.22 6.72 3.09
N THR A 343 -9.22 5.80 2.14
CA THR A 343 -8.01 5.36 1.41
C THR A 343 -7.45 6.49 0.54
N MET A 344 -8.31 7.30 -0.09
CA MET A 344 -7.86 8.48 -0.84
C MET A 344 -7.13 9.47 0.07
N VAL A 345 -7.66 9.74 1.26
CA VAL A 345 -6.99 10.61 2.25
C VAL A 345 -5.69 9.98 2.75
N ALA A 346 -5.66 8.65 2.97
CA ALA A 346 -4.46 7.92 3.34
C ALA A 346 -3.36 7.99 2.26
N SER A 347 -3.73 7.97 0.97
CA SER A 347 -2.80 8.12 -0.15
C SER A 347 -2.08 9.49 -0.16
N LEU A 348 -2.77 10.55 0.31
CA LEU A 348 -2.13 11.85 0.52
C LEU A 348 -1.05 11.75 1.62
N GLY A 349 -1.31 10.99 2.69
CA GLY A 349 -0.31 10.70 3.72
C GLY A 349 0.89 9.92 3.15
N MET A 350 0.63 8.87 2.37
CA MET A 350 1.67 8.10 1.70
C MET A 350 2.55 8.94 0.77
N ALA A 351 1.98 9.95 0.14
CA ALA A 351 2.69 10.83 -0.77
C ALA A 351 3.70 11.76 -0.08
N LEU A 352 3.51 12.07 1.20
CA LEU A 352 4.37 13.03 1.91
C LEU A 352 5.77 12.48 2.21
N GLY A 353 5.87 11.23 2.63
CA GLY A 353 7.12 10.65 3.14
C GLY A 353 8.27 10.62 2.14
N PRO A 354 8.08 10.13 0.90
CA PRO A 354 9.15 10.06 -0.08
C PRO A 354 9.78 11.43 -0.37
N LEU A 355 8.97 12.43 -0.69
CA LEU A 355 9.46 13.78 -0.99
C LEU A 355 10.11 14.43 0.24
N ALA A 356 9.47 14.33 1.41
CA ALA A 356 10.00 14.90 2.65
C ALA A 356 11.36 14.28 3.02
N GLY A 357 11.50 12.97 2.90
CA GLY A 357 12.75 12.28 3.20
C GLY A 357 13.86 12.63 2.20
N GLY A 358 13.54 12.74 0.92
CA GLY A 358 14.49 13.21 -0.10
C GLY A 358 14.96 14.63 0.19
N TRP A 359 14.03 15.56 0.44
CA TRP A 359 14.34 16.95 0.78
C TRP A 359 15.16 17.08 2.06
N ILE A 360 14.81 16.32 3.11
CA ILE A 360 15.56 16.30 4.35
C ILE A 360 17.01 15.85 4.10
N PHE A 361 17.18 14.79 3.31
CA PHE A 361 18.52 14.31 2.99
C PHE A 361 19.33 15.33 2.17
N ASP A 362 18.74 15.90 1.15
CA ASP A 362 19.40 16.91 0.31
C ASP A 362 19.81 18.14 1.12
N ARG A 363 19.03 18.50 2.17
CA ARG A 363 19.29 19.68 3.02
C ARG A 363 20.28 19.43 4.15
N PHE A 364 20.23 18.22 4.78
CA PHE A 364 20.97 17.94 6.00
C PHE A 364 22.04 16.83 5.84
N GLY A 365 22.08 16.13 4.69
CA GLY A 365 23.00 15.03 4.43
C GLY A 365 22.71 13.75 5.21
N GLN A 366 21.59 13.69 5.94
CA GLN A 366 21.24 12.58 6.80
C GLN A 366 19.72 12.42 6.94
N TYR A 367 19.26 11.24 7.35
CA TYR A 367 17.82 10.91 7.50
C TYR A 367 17.27 11.10 8.91
N THR A 368 18.07 11.53 9.89
CA THR A 368 17.67 11.64 11.31
C THR A 368 16.37 12.41 11.49
N TRP A 369 16.22 13.57 10.82
CA TRP A 369 15.02 14.39 10.91
C TRP A 369 13.80 13.76 10.27
N LEU A 370 13.98 12.89 9.27
CA LEU A 370 12.88 12.11 8.69
C LEU A 370 12.27 11.18 9.76
N TYR A 371 13.11 10.43 10.48
CA TYR A 371 12.64 9.47 11.48
C TYR A 371 12.07 10.15 12.71
N ILE A 372 12.64 11.28 13.15
CA ILE A 372 12.07 12.12 14.22
C ILE A 372 10.70 12.67 13.80
N GLY A 373 10.58 13.17 12.57
CA GLY A 373 9.31 13.65 12.01
C GLY A 373 8.27 12.52 11.90
N SER A 374 8.69 11.33 11.46
CA SER A 374 7.84 10.13 11.39
C SER A 374 7.35 9.70 12.76
N PHE A 375 8.22 9.74 13.78
CA PHE A 375 7.83 9.50 15.18
C PHE A 375 6.78 10.51 15.66
N ALA A 376 7.02 11.80 15.44
CA ALA A 376 6.09 12.85 15.85
C ALA A 376 4.71 12.73 15.15
N LEU A 377 4.71 12.45 13.83
CA LEU A 377 3.47 12.19 13.07
C LEU A 377 2.77 10.93 13.57
N GLY A 378 3.52 9.87 13.89
CA GLY A 378 2.97 8.64 14.47
C GLY A 378 2.30 8.88 15.82
N LEU A 379 2.89 9.67 16.70
CA LEU A 379 2.25 10.11 17.95
C LEU A 379 1.02 10.99 17.69
N GLY A 380 1.06 11.82 16.65
CA GLY A 380 -0.12 12.56 16.18
C GLY A 380 -1.25 11.63 15.76
N ALA A 381 -0.94 10.54 15.03
CA ALA A 381 -1.93 9.52 14.67
C ALA A 381 -2.54 8.85 15.92
N VAL A 382 -1.72 8.56 16.94
CA VAL A 382 -2.20 8.03 18.23
C VAL A 382 -3.14 9.02 18.92
N ALA A 383 -2.75 10.29 19.00
CA ALA A 383 -3.57 11.33 19.63
C ALA A 383 -4.94 11.49 18.93
N ILE A 384 -4.95 11.47 17.59
CA ILE A 384 -6.20 11.51 16.81
C ILE A 384 -7.02 10.23 17.06
N ALA A 385 -6.40 9.06 17.09
CA ALA A 385 -7.09 7.79 17.31
C ALA A 385 -7.75 7.69 18.69
N LEU A 386 -7.23 8.36 19.71
CA LEU A 386 -7.86 8.45 21.03
C LEU A 386 -9.21 9.19 20.98
N ALA A 387 -9.39 10.11 20.02
CA ALA A 387 -10.62 10.86 19.80
C ALA A 387 -11.74 10.06 19.11
N PHE A 388 -11.54 8.80 18.74
CA PHE A 388 -12.63 7.97 18.23
C PHE A 388 -13.79 7.92 19.23
N PRO A 389 -15.02 8.18 18.78
CA PRO A 389 -16.19 8.09 19.65
C PRO A 389 -16.33 6.69 20.27
N PRO A 390 -17.04 6.57 21.41
CA PRO A 390 -17.36 5.26 21.97
C PRO A 390 -18.15 4.41 20.97
N ILE A 391 -17.73 3.16 20.79
CA ILE A 391 -18.47 2.21 19.97
C ILE A 391 -19.72 1.79 20.77
N ALA A 392 -20.91 2.01 20.20
CA ALA A 392 -22.15 1.55 20.82
C ALA A 392 -22.09 0.01 20.92
N ARG A 393 -22.12 -0.52 22.14
CA ARG A 393 -22.20 -1.99 22.35
C ARG A 393 -23.49 -2.47 21.70
N ARG A 394 -23.37 -3.33 20.67
CA ARG A 394 -24.54 -4.08 20.19
C ARG A 394 -25.06 -4.90 21.36
N PRO A 395 -26.38 -4.89 21.64
CA PRO A 395 -26.95 -5.83 22.59
C PRO A 395 -26.56 -7.24 22.15
N GLN A 396 -25.88 -7.98 23.02
CA GLN A 396 -25.66 -9.41 22.78
C GLN A 396 -27.04 -10.04 22.66
N LEU A 397 -27.39 -10.52 21.46
CA LEU A 397 -28.51 -11.43 21.31
C LEU A 397 -28.18 -12.64 22.23
N GLN A 398 -28.90 -12.75 23.34
CA GLN A 398 -28.83 -13.94 24.18
C GLN A 398 -29.16 -15.14 23.28
N PRO A 399 -28.35 -16.18 23.32
CA PRO A 399 -28.74 -17.43 22.63
C PRO A 399 -30.03 -17.92 23.25
N ALA A 400 -31.03 -18.15 22.40
CA ALA A 400 -32.32 -18.74 22.78
C ALA A 400 -32.15 -20.21 23.16
#